data_17100ddf51e1700d4f37438d6c5f7fae
#
_entry.id   17100ddf51e1700d4f37438d6c5f7fae
#
_cell.length_a   1.000
_cell.length_b   1.000
_cell.length_c   1.000
_cell.angle_alpha   90.00
_cell.angle_beta   90.00
_cell.angle_gamma   90.00
#
_symmetry.space_group_name_H-M   'P 1'
#
loop_
_entity.id
_entity.type
_entity.pdbx_description
1 polymer ?
#
loop_
_entity_poly.entity_id
_entity_poly.type
_entity_poly.pdbx_seq_one_letter_code
_entity_poly.pdbx_strand_id
1 'polypeptide(L)'
;MVFELEVKCTFDAAHRVEGYPGKCDRLHGHTWTIAAKVQGKELDSLGMLVDFKLLNQALKDVAATLDHQWLNELPAFAGKNPTAEHIAQYVYQTLEAHEIFRQGRVRLAEVLVWESAHSAVRYFEET
;
A
#
# COMPACT_ATOMS: atom_id res chain seq x y z
N MET A 1 -11.10 -23.58 -0.31
CA MET A 1 -10.47 -23.08 0.91
C MET A 1 -9.34 -22.13 0.53
N VAL A 2 -9.30 -20.97 1.15
CA VAL A 2 -8.33 -19.93 0.83
C VAL A 2 -7.65 -19.47 2.12
N PHE A 3 -6.32 -19.31 2.08
CA PHE A 3 -5.60 -18.63 3.15
C PHE A 3 -5.40 -17.16 2.77
N GLU A 4 -5.47 -16.29 3.75
CA GLU A 4 -5.18 -14.87 3.56
C GLU A 4 -4.15 -14.43 4.60
N LEU A 5 -3.07 -13.83 4.11
CA LEU A 5 -2.05 -13.22 4.95
C LEU A 5 -2.21 -11.70 4.92
N GLU A 6 -1.90 -11.06 6.05
CA GLU A 6 -1.89 -9.60 6.11
C GLU A 6 -0.58 -9.15 6.74
N VAL A 7 0.06 -8.17 6.12
CA VAL A 7 1.24 -7.49 6.65
C VAL A 7 0.99 -5.99 6.68
N LYS A 8 1.63 -5.30 7.62
CA LYS A 8 1.50 -3.85 7.82
C LYS A 8 2.85 -3.22 8.02
N CYS A 9 2.97 -1.97 7.60
CA CYS A 9 4.08 -1.10 8.00
C CYS A 9 3.63 0.35 7.95
N THR A 10 4.50 1.25 8.40
CA THR A 10 4.21 2.68 8.43
C THR A 10 5.26 3.46 7.66
N PHE A 11 4.89 4.66 7.25
CA PHE A 11 5.83 5.66 6.75
C PHE A 11 5.32 7.04 7.12
N ASP A 12 6.22 8.00 7.19
CA ASP A 12 5.89 9.40 7.48
C ASP A 12 6.06 10.21 6.19
N ALA A 13 5.02 10.96 5.82
CA ALA A 13 5.08 11.76 4.61
C ALA A 13 4.14 12.94 4.70
N ALA A 14 4.49 14.01 3.98
CA ALA A 14 3.69 15.22 3.90
C ALA A 14 2.94 15.27 2.56
N HIS A 15 1.77 15.88 2.58
CA HIS A 15 1.00 16.15 1.38
C HIS A 15 0.11 17.37 1.55
N ARG A 16 -0.43 17.85 0.43
CA ARG A 16 -1.57 18.77 0.44
C ARG A 16 -2.55 18.28 -0.62
N VAL A 17 -3.83 18.55 -0.37
CA VAL A 17 -4.90 18.27 -1.33
C VAL A 17 -5.27 19.59 -1.99
N GLU A 18 -4.72 19.86 -3.16
CA GLU A 18 -4.95 21.10 -3.88
C GLU A 18 -6.41 21.25 -4.27
N GLY A 19 -6.96 22.44 -4.00
CA GLY A 19 -8.35 22.76 -4.30
C GLY A 19 -9.34 22.35 -3.21
N TYR A 20 -8.88 21.68 -2.15
CA TYR A 20 -9.76 21.30 -1.05
C TYR A 20 -10.13 22.54 -0.22
N PRO A 21 -11.43 22.78 0.07
CA PRO A 21 -11.87 23.95 0.83
C PRO A 21 -11.67 23.74 2.33
N GLY A 22 -10.42 23.76 2.81
CA GLY A 22 -10.11 23.56 4.21
C GLY A 22 -8.63 23.34 4.45
N LYS A 23 -8.31 22.87 5.66
CA LYS A 23 -6.91 22.70 6.09
C LYS A 23 -6.11 21.72 5.23
N CYS A 24 -6.75 20.77 4.59
CA CYS A 24 -6.07 19.78 3.75
C CYS A 24 -5.43 20.37 2.51
N ASP A 25 -5.81 21.59 2.11
CA ASP A 25 -5.14 22.32 1.03
C ASP A 25 -3.77 22.85 1.46
N ARG A 26 -3.46 22.84 2.75
CA ARG A 26 -2.17 23.24 3.28
C ARG A 26 -1.26 22.04 3.41
N LEU A 27 0.05 22.27 3.27
CA LEU A 27 1.03 21.24 3.52
C LEU A 27 0.92 20.75 4.97
N HIS A 28 0.77 19.45 5.14
CA HIS A 28 0.70 18.82 6.46
C HIS A 28 1.25 17.39 6.36
N GLY A 29 1.63 16.84 7.49
CA GLY A 29 2.21 15.51 7.57
C GLY A 29 1.35 14.53 8.34
N HIS A 30 1.49 13.25 7.98
CA HIS A 30 0.87 12.14 8.69
C HIS A 30 1.87 11.01 8.86
N THR A 31 1.66 10.18 9.88
CA THR A 31 2.19 8.83 9.89
C THR A 31 1.15 7.94 9.24
N TRP A 32 1.47 7.46 8.05
CA TRP A 32 0.61 6.60 7.26
C TRP A 32 0.83 5.15 7.64
N THR A 33 -0.23 4.38 7.75
CA THR A 33 -0.14 2.93 7.87
C THR A 33 -0.61 2.32 6.57
N ILE A 34 0.16 1.37 6.04
CA ILE A 34 -0.26 0.61 4.87
C ILE A 34 -0.29 -0.87 5.22
N ALA A 35 -1.22 -1.58 4.63
CA ALA A 35 -1.35 -3.02 4.77
C ALA A 35 -1.60 -3.67 3.43
N ALA A 36 -1.14 -4.90 3.29
CA ALA A 36 -1.40 -5.71 2.10
C ALA A 36 -2.00 -7.04 2.53
N LYS A 37 -3.03 -7.47 1.83
CA LYS A 37 -3.64 -8.79 2.00
C LYS A 37 -3.36 -9.65 0.79
N VAL A 38 -2.82 -10.83 1.04
CA VAL A 38 -2.40 -11.78 0.01
C VAL A 38 -3.15 -13.08 0.19
N GLN A 39 -3.72 -13.60 -0.88
CA GLN A 39 -4.53 -14.81 -0.86
C GLN A 39 -3.92 -15.91 -1.72
N GLY A 40 -4.16 -17.14 -1.32
CA GLY A 40 -3.78 -18.31 -2.09
C GLY A 40 -4.34 -19.59 -1.47
N LYS A 41 -4.20 -20.69 -2.17
CA LYS A 41 -4.81 -21.97 -1.78
C LYS A 41 -3.80 -23.02 -1.39
N GLU A 42 -2.58 -22.96 -1.91
CA GLU A 42 -1.59 -24.00 -1.76
C GLU A 42 -0.45 -23.57 -0.85
N LEU A 43 -0.13 -24.42 0.11
CA LEU A 43 1.00 -24.19 1.00
C LEU A 43 2.24 -24.91 0.45
N ASP A 44 3.42 -24.39 0.78
CA ASP A 44 4.68 -25.01 0.41
C ASP A 44 5.02 -26.17 1.37
N SER A 45 6.20 -26.76 1.19
CA SER A 45 6.66 -27.90 1.97
C SER A 45 6.82 -27.57 3.47
N LEU A 46 6.92 -26.29 3.82
CA LEU A 46 7.01 -25.85 5.21
C LEU A 46 5.65 -25.49 5.80
N GLY A 47 4.57 -25.60 5.02
CA GLY A 47 3.24 -25.24 5.47
C GLY A 47 2.96 -23.74 5.37
N MET A 48 3.68 -23.01 4.53
CA MET A 48 3.52 -21.57 4.37
C MET A 48 2.96 -21.23 3.00
N LEU A 49 2.06 -20.25 2.97
CA LEU A 49 1.59 -19.67 1.72
C LEU A 49 2.69 -18.84 1.06
N VAL A 50 3.25 -17.91 1.84
CA VAL A 50 4.40 -17.08 1.54
C VAL A 50 5.08 -16.78 2.86
N ASP A 51 6.40 -16.70 2.87
CA ASP A 51 7.12 -16.30 4.06
C ASP A 51 6.75 -14.85 4.42
N PHE A 52 6.26 -14.64 5.66
CA PHE A 52 5.94 -13.29 6.13
C PHE A 52 7.13 -12.34 6.01
N LYS A 53 8.34 -12.83 6.24
CA LYS A 53 9.54 -11.99 6.16
C LYS A 53 9.72 -11.42 4.76
N LEU A 54 9.50 -12.23 3.73
CA LEU A 54 9.59 -11.81 2.34
C LEU A 54 8.48 -10.81 2.01
N LEU A 55 7.25 -11.10 2.41
CA LEU A 55 6.11 -10.23 2.15
C LEU A 55 6.23 -8.89 2.87
N ASN A 56 6.66 -8.91 4.14
CA ASN A 56 6.92 -7.70 4.90
C ASN A 56 7.98 -6.83 4.23
N GLN A 57 9.06 -7.44 3.76
CA GLN A 57 10.13 -6.69 3.10
C GLN A 57 9.64 -6.05 1.80
N ALA A 58 8.83 -6.78 1.03
CA ALA A 58 8.25 -6.24 -0.19
C ALA A 58 7.39 -5.01 0.08
N LEU A 59 6.57 -5.05 1.13
CA LEU A 59 5.74 -3.91 1.52
C LEU A 59 6.59 -2.74 2.02
N LYS A 60 7.60 -3.02 2.84
CA LYS A 60 8.52 -1.99 3.34
C LYS A 60 9.30 -1.31 2.23
N ASP A 61 9.65 -2.04 1.18
CA ASP A 61 10.34 -1.46 0.04
C ASP A 61 9.44 -0.44 -0.69
N VAL A 62 8.15 -0.74 -0.80
CA VAL A 62 7.18 0.23 -1.34
C VAL A 62 7.07 1.45 -0.43
N ALA A 63 6.93 1.22 0.88
CA ALA A 63 6.84 2.31 1.86
C ALA A 63 8.07 3.22 1.80
N ALA A 64 9.26 2.64 1.59
CA ALA A 64 10.51 3.41 1.52
C ALA A 64 10.52 4.43 0.37
N THR A 65 9.75 4.19 -0.69
CA THR A 65 9.65 5.15 -1.81
C THR A 65 8.82 6.38 -1.43
N LEU A 66 8.01 6.29 -0.39
CA LEU A 66 7.11 7.35 0.06
C LEU A 66 7.59 8.01 1.35
N ASP A 67 8.43 7.31 2.13
CA ASP A 67 8.83 7.73 3.46
C ASP A 67 9.68 9.00 3.42
N HIS A 68 9.35 9.94 4.30
CA HIS A 68 10.02 11.24 4.43
C HIS A 68 10.02 12.05 3.13
N GLN A 69 8.97 11.88 2.32
CA GLN A 69 8.80 12.61 1.07
C GLN A 69 7.67 13.65 1.19
N TRP A 70 7.76 14.67 0.36
CA TRP A 70 6.59 15.49 0.04
C TRP A 70 5.91 14.84 -1.16
N LEU A 71 4.79 14.17 -0.90
CA LEU A 71 4.15 13.30 -1.89
C LEU A 71 3.75 14.02 -3.17
N ASN A 72 3.37 15.31 -3.05
CA ASN A 72 2.97 16.11 -4.21
C ASN A 72 4.09 16.27 -5.25
N GLU A 73 5.36 16.14 -4.83
CA GLU A 73 6.50 16.26 -5.73
C GLU A 73 6.87 14.96 -6.44
N LEU A 74 6.34 13.82 -5.98
CA LEU A 74 6.70 12.54 -6.56
C LEU A 74 6.07 12.35 -7.94
N PRO A 75 6.84 11.83 -8.92
CA PRO A 75 6.30 11.58 -10.27
C PRO A 75 5.05 10.72 -10.28
N ALA A 76 4.91 9.80 -9.34
CA ALA A 76 3.74 8.92 -9.24
C ALA A 76 2.43 9.70 -9.04
N PHE A 77 2.51 10.91 -8.47
CA PHE A 77 1.34 11.74 -8.19
C PHE A 77 1.28 12.98 -9.10
N ALA A 78 2.05 12.99 -10.19
CA ALA A 78 2.03 14.11 -11.12
C ALA A 78 0.62 14.32 -11.69
N GLY A 79 0.13 15.56 -11.60
CA GLY A 79 -1.18 15.92 -12.13
C GLY A 79 -2.37 15.46 -11.29
N LYS A 80 -2.12 14.94 -10.09
CA LYS A 80 -3.20 14.51 -9.19
C LYS A 80 -2.84 14.73 -7.73
N ASN A 81 -3.84 14.80 -6.87
CA ASN A 81 -3.62 14.91 -5.45
C ASN A 81 -3.17 13.56 -4.86
N PRO A 82 -2.16 13.54 -3.97
CA PRO A 82 -1.76 12.33 -3.28
C PRO A 82 -2.69 12.06 -2.09
N THR A 83 -3.93 11.74 -2.39
CA THR A 83 -4.94 11.33 -1.43
C THR A 83 -4.67 9.91 -0.95
N ALA A 84 -5.35 9.49 0.12
CA ALA A 84 -5.27 8.10 0.58
C ALA A 84 -5.67 7.12 -0.55
N GLU A 85 -6.64 7.50 -1.38
CA GLU A 85 -7.08 6.70 -2.53
C GLU A 85 -5.96 6.52 -3.55
N HIS A 86 -5.31 7.60 -3.95
CA HIS A 86 -4.21 7.53 -4.91
C HIS A 86 -2.97 6.84 -4.34
N ILE A 87 -2.72 7.02 -3.04
CA ILE A 87 -1.64 6.29 -2.37
C ILE A 87 -1.93 4.79 -2.37
N ALA A 88 -3.17 4.40 -2.06
CA ALA A 88 -3.56 2.99 -2.07
C ALA A 88 -3.38 2.36 -3.45
N GLN A 89 -3.80 3.06 -4.49
CA GLN A 89 -3.61 2.62 -5.88
C GLN A 89 -2.12 2.46 -6.22
N TYR A 90 -1.32 3.44 -5.84
CA TYR A 90 0.12 3.40 -6.07
C TYR A 90 0.78 2.21 -5.36
N VAL A 91 0.44 2.00 -4.09
CA VAL A 91 0.99 0.89 -3.30
C VAL A 91 0.58 -0.45 -3.94
N TYR A 92 -0.68 -0.58 -4.32
CA TYR A 92 -1.18 -1.80 -4.96
C TYR A 92 -0.41 -2.10 -6.25
N GLN A 93 -0.33 -1.13 -7.15
CA GLN A 93 0.31 -1.32 -8.46
C GLN A 93 1.81 -1.61 -8.32
N THR A 94 2.47 -0.93 -7.40
CA THR A 94 3.90 -1.13 -7.17
C THR A 94 4.17 -2.50 -6.54
N LEU A 95 3.37 -2.88 -5.54
CA LEU A 95 3.54 -4.17 -4.86
C LEU A 95 3.20 -5.34 -5.77
N GLU A 96 2.14 -5.23 -6.56
CA GLU A 96 1.72 -6.29 -7.47
C GLU A 96 2.79 -6.63 -8.52
N ALA A 97 3.66 -5.69 -8.84
CA ALA A 97 4.76 -5.91 -9.75
C ALA A 97 5.85 -6.80 -9.14
N HIS A 98 5.80 -7.06 -7.83
CA HIS A 98 6.77 -7.90 -7.17
C HIS A 98 6.70 -9.35 -7.69
N GLU A 99 7.87 -9.98 -7.74
CA GLU A 99 8.04 -11.32 -8.28
C GLU A 99 7.14 -12.38 -7.65
N ILE A 100 6.83 -12.26 -6.35
CA ILE A 100 5.98 -13.24 -5.66
C ILE A 100 4.59 -13.37 -6.29
N PHE A 101 4.10 -12.32 -6.94
CA PHE A 101 2.79 -12.34 -7.60
C PHE A 101 2.84 -12.79 -9.05
N ARG A 102 4.04 -13.09 -9.57
CA ARG A 102 4.23 -13.53 -10.97
C ARG A 102 4.27 -15.05 -11.12
N GLN A 103 4.24 -15.78 -10.00
CA GLN A 103 4.35 -17.22 -9.99
C GLN A 103 3.01 -17.95 -10.06
N GLY A 104 1.90 -17.23 -10.02
CA GLY A 104 0.57 -17.82 -10.09
C GLY A 104 0.11 -18.53 -8.82
N ARG A 105 0.90 -18.51 -7.75
CA ARG A 105 0.55 -19.16 -6.47
C ARG A 105 -0.29 -18.31 -5.55
N VAL A 106 -0.02 -17.02 -5.54
CA VAL A 106 -0.69 -16.05 -4.66
C VAL A 106 -1.09 -14.83 -5.46
N ARG A 107 -2.10 -14.13 -4.95
CA ARG A 107 -2.54 -12.87 -5.53
C ARG A 107 -2.61 -11.79 -4.47
N LEU A 108 -2.34 -10.56 -4.87
CA LEU A 108 -2.57 -9.41 -4.02
C LEU A 108 -4.07 -9.12 -4.03
N ALA A 109 -4.73 -9.37 -2.89
CA ALA A 109 -6.17 -9.23 -2.79
C ALA A 109 -6.60 -7.79 -2.59
N GLU A 110 -5.92 -7.08 -1.71
CA GLU A 110 -6.22 -5.66 -1.47
C GLU A 110 -5.05 -4.97 -0.76
N VAL A 111 -5.07 -3.66 -0.84
CA VAL A 111 -4.20 -2.76 -0.07
C VAL A 111 -5.08 -1.84 0.75
N LEU A 112 -4.69 -1.58 1.98
CA LEU A 112 -5.33 -0.61 2.85
C LEU A 112 -4.34 0.51 3.17
N VAL A 113 -4.85 1.73 3.22
CA VAL A 113 -4.06 2.90 3.61
C VAL A 113 -4.83 3.67 4.66
N TRP A 114 -4.23 3.83 5.84
CA TRP A 114 -4.76 4.66 6.91
C TRP A 114 -4.04 6.00 6.89
N GLU A 115 -4.78 7.07 6.66
CA GLU A 115 -4.27 8.43 6.83
C GLU A 115 -4.14 8.77 8.32
N SER A 116 -5.05 8.22 9.11
CA SER A 116 -5.08 8.35 10.57
C SER A 116 -5.52 7.03 11.18
N ALA A 117 -5.56 6.96 12.51
CA ALA A 117 -6.03 5.76 13.20
C ALA A 117 -7.52 5.48 12.93
N HIS A 118 -8.26 6.44 12.40
CA HIS A 118 -9.71 6.36 12.29
C HIS A 118 -10.25 6.32 10.87
N SER A 119 -9.39 6.50 9.86
CA SER A 119 -9.85 6.62 8.48
C SER A 119 -8.92 5.88 7.53
N ALA A 120 -9.48 4.98 6.75
CA ALA A 120 -8.73 4.15 5.84
C ALA A 120 -9.43 4.00 4.50
N VAL A 121 -8.63 3.78 3.48
CA VAL A 121 -9.08 3.41 2.14
C VAL A 121 -8.65 1.98 1.86
N ARG A 122 -9.53 1.20 1.27
CA ARG A 122 -9.22 -0.12 0.73
C ARG A 122 -9.22 -0.03 -0.79
N TYR A 123 -8.19 -0.55 -1.40
CA TYR A 123 -8.08 -0.62 -2.85
C TYR A 123 -7.90 -2.08 -3.28
N PHE A 124 -8.71 -2.51 -4.21
CA PHE A 124 -8.60 -3.83 -4.82
C PHE A 124 -9.07 -3.73 -6.27
N GLU A 125 -8.61 -4.63 -7.11
CA GLU A 125 -9.03 -4.67 -8.50
C GLU A 125 -10.04 -5.80 -8.68
N GLU A 126 -11.13 -5.48 -9.38
CA GLU A 126 -12.15 -6.48 -9.69
C GLU A 126 -11.59 -7.45 -10.74
N THR A 127 -11.92 -8.72 -10.60
CA THR A 127 -11.49 -9.76 -11.52
C THR A 127 -12.59 -10.16 -12.49
#